data_40b8e53a44ef07cda0e48b7169869fa3
#
_entry.id   40b8e53a44ef07cda0e48b7169869fa3
#
_cell.length_a   1.000
_cell.length_b   1.000
_cell.length_c   1.000
_cell.angle_alpha   90.00
_cell.angle_beta   90.00
_cell.angle_gamma   90.00
#
_symmetry.space_group_name_H-M   'P 1'
#
loop_
_entity.id
_entity.type
_entity.pdbx_description
1 polymer ?
#
loop_
_entity_poly.entity_id
_entity_poly.type
_entity_poly.pdbx_seq_one_letter_code
_entity_poly.pdbx_strand_id
1 'polypeptide(L)'
;MNILLNLDGVLSSESGEPNRAGVILYYALNAGHRVAIISSRKKADAEHWLNSHGIIGYDDLMATEVELEGEDLKKRQFILSRSRAPIEMYVDNDPTMCAWVFEEQAVPTLLVSHPSYLPIEYRPDAPSKVRKWSDIEDSINRVNLAKSK
;
A
#
# COMPACT_ATOMS: atom_id res chain seq x y z
N MET A 1 0.11 -16.24 -4.51
CA MET A 1 -0.90 -15.17 -4.51
C MET A 1 -0.60 -14.12 -5.55
N ASN A 2 -1.63 -13.42 -5.99
CA ASN A 2 -1.51 -12.21 -6.77
C ASN A 2 -1.62 -11.00 -5.84
N ILE A 3 -0.56 -10.21 -5.77
CA ILE A 3 -0.44 -9.07 -4.88
C ILE A 3 -0.37 -7.79 -5.70
N LEU A 4 -1.16 -6.80 -5.33
CA LEU A 4 -1.09 -5.47 -5.91
C LEU A 4 -0.42 -4.52 -4.91
N LEU A 5 0.65 -3.85 -5.33
CA LEU A 5 1.48 -3.02 -4.48
C LEU A 5 1.62 -1.61 -5.06
N ASN A 6 1.41 -0.60 -4.23
CA ASN A 6 1.63 0.79 -4.63
C ASN A 6 3.12 1.14 -4.58
N LEU A 7 3.64 1.75 -5.65
CA LEU A 7 5.02 2.20 -5.70
C LEU A 7 5.28 3.37 -4.75
N ASP A 8 4.46 4.41 -4.88
CA ASP A 8 4.68 5.68 -4.20
C ASP A 8 4.30 5.58 -2.71
N GLY A 9 5.29 5.71 -1.84
CA GLY A 9 5.13 5.59 -0.40
C GLY A 9 5.39 4.19 0.17
N VAL A 10 5.34 3.12 -0.63
CA VAL A 10 5.77 1.78 -0.22
C VAL A 10 7.22 1.54 -0.65
N LEU A 11 7.50 1.63 -1.95
CA LEU A 11 8.84 1.45 -2.48
C LEU A 11 9.66 2.73 -2.44
N SER A 12 9.03 3.88 -2.67
CA SER A 12 9.66 5.20 -2.60
C SER A 12 9.24 5.95 -1.36
N SER A 13 10.15 6.79 -0.84
CA SER A 13 9.86 7.76 0.23
C SER A 13 9.37 9.09 -0.35
N GLU A 14 8.99 10.02 0.53
CA GLU A 14 8.61 11.39 0.14
C GLU A 14 9.69 12.12 -0.66
N SER A 15 10.96 11.85 -0.35
CA SER A 15 12.09 12.45 -1.06
C SER A 15 12.34 11.87 -2.45
N GLY A 16 11.61 10.82 -2.83
CA GLY A 16 11.83 10.08 -4.07
C GLY A 16 12.91 9.01 -3.97
N GLU A 17 13.59 8.91 -2.83
CA GLU A 17 14.57 7.84 -2.57
C GLU A 17 13.88 6.53 -2.22
N PRO A 18 14.54 5.37 -2.37
CA PRO A 18 13.96 4.10 -1.99
C PRO A 18 13.63 4.04 -0.50
N ASN A 19 12.46 3.53 -0.18
CA ASN A 19 12.10 3.13 1.17
C ASN A 19 12.63 1.71 1.42
N ARG A 20 13.71 1.60 2.16
CA ARG A 20 14.39 0.32 2.38
C ARG A 20 13.46 -0.79 2.88
N ALA A 21 12.61 -0.49 3.84
CA ALA A 21 11.67 -1.47 4.39
C ALA A 21 10.67 -1.96 3.33
N GLY A 22 10.13 -1.05 2.53
CA GLY A 22 9.20 -1.38 1.44
C GLY A 22 9.87 -2.21 0.33
N VAL A 23 11.11 -1.88 0.00
CA VAL A 23 11.89 -2.64 -1.02
C VAL A 23 12.19 -4.06 -0.53
N ILE A 24 12.57 -4.22 0.74
CA ILE A 24 12.79 -5.54 1.34
C ILE A 24 11.48 -6.34 1.33
N LEU A 25 10.36 -5.71 1.69
CA LEU A 25 9.05 -6.35 1.64
C LEU A 25 8.71 -6.80 0.22
N TYR A 26 8.93 -5.94 -0.77
CA TYR A 26 8.71 -6.29 -2.18
C TYR A 26 9.47 -7.56 -2.59
N TYR A 27 10.76 -7.62 -2.30
CA TYR A 27 11.57 -8.78 -2.65
C TYR A 27 11.11 -10.05 -1.92
N ALA A 28 10.72 -9.93 -0.66
CA ALA A 28 10.18 -11.06 0.10
C ALA A 28 8.88 -11.59 -0.52
N LEU A 29 7.98 -10.70 -0.93
CA LEU A 29 6.73 -11.08 -1.57
C LEU A 29 6.96 -11.64 -2.98
N ASN A 30 7.81 -11.00 -3.77
CA ASN A 30 8.08 -11.40 -5.15
C ASN A 30 8.82 -12.73 -5.26
N ALA A 31 9.48 -13.17 -4.21
CA ALA A 31 10.18 -14.47 -4.17
C ALA A 31 9.22 -15.67 -4.29
N GLY A 32 7.98 -15.54 -3.82
CA GLY A 32 7.01 -16.64 -3.82
C GLY A 32 5.64 -16.29 -4.40
N HIS A 33 5.43 -15.06 -4.83
CA HIS A 33 4.13 -14.57 -5.30
C HIS A 33 4.26 -13.71 -6.55
N ARG A 34 3.14 -13.48 -7.22
CA ARG A 34 3.06 -12.54 -8.33
C ARG A 34 2.77 -11.15 -7.77
N VAL A 35 3.61 -10.17 -8.11
CA VAL A 35 3.47 -8.79 -7.64
C VAL A 35 3.28 -7.87 -8.85
N ALA A 36 2.12 -7.24 -8.93
CA ALA A 36 1.86 -6.13 -9.83
C ALA A 36 2.02 -4.81 -9.07
N ILE A 37 2.54 -3.80 -9.75
CA ILE A 37 2.80 -2.47 -9.17
C ILE A 37 1.87 -1.45 -9.80
N ILE A 38 1.31 -0.57 -8.97
CA ILE A 38 0.58 0.61 -9.41
C ILE A 38 1.33 1.88 -9.01
N SER A 39 1.21 2.93 -9.80
CA SER A 39 1.84 4.22 -9.54
C SER A 39 1.02 5.36 -10.11
N SER A 40 1.06 6.52 -9.44
CA SER A 40 0.51 7.77 -9.95
C SER A 40 1.43 8.46 -10.96
N ARG A 41 2.67 7.99 -11.08
CA ARG A 41 3.65 8.52 -12.03
C ARG A 41 3.27 8.14 -13.46
N LYS A 42 3.81 8.89 -14.43
CA LYS A 42 3.80 8.45 -15.82
C LYS A 42 4.56 7.15 -15.95
N LYS A 43 4.13 6.30 -16.85
CA LYS A 43 4.70 4.94 -17.03
C LYS A 43 6.21 4.97 -17.24
N ALA A 44 6.70 5.85 -18.09
CA ALA A 44 8.14 5.99 -18.33
C ALA A 44 8.91 6.39 -17.07
N ASP A 45 8.35 7.28 -16.26
CA ASP A 45 8.98 7.74 -15.02
C ASP A 45 8.98 6.62 -13.97
N ALA A 46 7.88 5.88 -13.86
CA ALA A 46 7.80 4.73 -12.94
C ALA A 46 8.79 3.63 -13.32
N GLU A 47 8.86 3.27 -14.59
CA GLU A 47 9.82 2.29 -15.11
C GLU A 47 11.27 2.74 -14.86
N HIS A 48 11.57 4.01 -15.15
CA HIS A 48 12.89 4.56 -14.93
C HIS A 48 13.28 4.51 -13.44
N TRP A 49 12.37 4.90 -12.57
CA TRP A 49 12.62 4.85 -11.12
C TRP A 49 12.90 3.42 -10.64
N LEU A 50 12.06 2.47 -11.04
CA LEU A 50 12.22 1.06 -10.68
C LEU A 50 13.55 0.50 -11.18
N ASN A 51 13.90 0.75 -12.44
CA ASN A 51 15.14 0.27 -13.05
C ASN A 51 16.37 0.92 -12.41
N SER A 52 16.31 2.22 -12.10
CA SER A 52 17.41 2.95 -11.46
C SER A 52 17.75 2.41 -10.08
N HIS A 53 16.77 1.82 -9.39
CA HIS A 53 16.94 1.27 -8.05
C HIS A 53 17.02 -0.26 -8.02
N GLY A 54 17.14 -0.89 -9.19
CA GLY A 54 17.30 -2.33 -9.31
C GLY A 54 16.08 -3.15 -8.93
N ILE A 55 14.90 -2.55 -8.93
CA ILE A 55 13.65 -3.24 -8.63
C ILE A 55 13.11 -3.86 -9.91
N ILE A 56 13.23 -5.16 -10.01
CA ILE A 56 12.88 -5.97 -11.17
C ILE A 56 12.00 -7.16 -10.77
N GLY A 57 11.45 -7.83 -11.75
CA GLY A 57 10.73 -9.08 -11.54
C GLY A 57 9.25 -8.92 -11.19
N TYR A 58 8.71 -7.71 -11.20
CA TYR A 58 7.27 -7.49 -11.08
C TYR A 58 6.54 -7.99 -12.33
N ASP A 59 5.32 -8.48 -12.13
CA ASP A 59 4.53 -9.11 -13.20
C ASP A 59 3.82 -8.10 -14.11
N ASP A 60 3.46 -6.95 -13.57
CA ASP A 60 2.80 -5.87 -14.31
C ASP A 60 3.09 -4.53 -13.64
N LEU A 61 3.08 -3.47 -14.42
CA LEU A 61 3.18 -2.09 -13.95
C LEU A 61 2.03 -1.30 -14.55
N MET A 62 1.12 -0.86 -13.70
CA MET A 62 0.04 0.03 -14.09
C MET A 62 0.37 1.43 -13.62
N ALA A 63 0.70 2.29 -14.54
CA ALA A 63 0.95 3.70 -14.35
C ALA A 63 0.03 4.52 -15.25
N THR A 64 0.09 5.82 -15.15
CA THR A 64 -0.77 6.70 -15.94
C THR A 64 -0.04 7.27 -17.16
N GLU A 65 -0.77 7.48 -18.24
CA GLU A 65 -0.30 8.25 -19.39
C GLU A 65 -0.59 9.75 -19.21
N VAL A 66 -1.54 10.07 -18.33
CA VAL A 66 -1.98 11.44 -18.02
C VAL A 66 -1.81 11.65 -16.52
N GLU A 67 -1.36 12.82 -16.13
CA GLU A 67 -1.31 13.18 -14.71
C GLU A 67 -2.73 13.26 -14.15
N LEU A 68 -3.15 12.18 -13.54
CA LEU A 68 -4.32 12.12 -12.69
C LEU A 68 -3.82 11.92 -11.27
N GLU A 69 -4.26 12.75 -10.37
CA GLU A 69 -3.87 12.66 -8.98
C GLU A 69 -5.04 12.17 -8.12
N GLY A 70 -4.68 11.56 -6.99
CA GLY A 70 -5.56 11.28 -5.89
C GLY A 70 -6.12 9.88 -5.80
N GLU A 71 -7.01 9.73 -4.86
CA GLU A 71 -7.64 8.47 -4.49
C GLU A 71 -8.41 7.81 -5.64
N ASP A 72 -9.06 8.60 -6.49
CA ASP A 72 -9.82 8.09 -7.62
C ASP A 72 -8.93 7.38 -8.65
N LEU A 73 -7.71 7.84 -8.85
CA LEU A 73 -6.75 7.16 -9.72
C LEU A 73 -6.39 5.78 -9.19
N LYS A 74 -6.05 5.68 -7.91
CA LYS A 74 -5.71 4.40 -7.27
C LYS A 74 -6.88 3.42 -7.32
N LYS A 75 -8.09 3.88 -7.07
CA LYS A 75 -9.31 3.07 -7.17
C LYS A 75 -9.51 2.53 -8.58
N ARG A 76 -9.33 3.36 -9.60
CA ARG A 76 -9.38 2.94 -11.00
C ARG A 76 -8.31 1.91 -11.31
N GLN A 77 -7.07 2.15 -10.88
CA GLN A 77 -5.97 1.22 -11.09
C GLN A 77 -6.24 -0.13 -10.42
N PHE A 78 -6.81 -0.11 -9.21
CA PHE A 78 -7.22 -1.33 -8.51
C PHE A 78 -8.25 -2.12 -9.33
N ILE A 79 -9.33 -1.48 -9.76
CA ILE A 79 -10.40 -2.11 -10.53
C ILE A 79 -9.87 -2.65 -11.87
N LEU A 80 -9.04 -1.89 -12.59
CA LEU A 80 -8.43 -2.33 -13.83
C LEU A 80 -7.48 -3.50 -13.64
N SER A 81 -6.67 -3.48 -12.58
CA SER A 81 -5.76 -4.58 -12.24
C SER A 81 -6.55 -5.85 -11.91
N ARG A 82 -7.65 -5.72 -11.18
CA ARG A 82 -8.54 -6.83 -10.85
C ARG A 82 -9.21 -7.45 -12.09
N SER A 83 -9.45 -6.66 -13.12
CA SER A 83 -9.99 -7.17 -14.38
C SER A 83 -8.99 -8.02 -15.17
N ARG A 84 -7.69 -7.81 -14.93
CA ARG A 84 -6.61 -8.58 -15.59
C ARG A 84 -6.28 -9.86 -14.84
N ALA A 85 -6.29 -9.83 -13.52
CA ALA A 85 -6.01 -10.98 -12.67
C ALA A 85 -6.66 -10.79 -11.30
N PRO A 86 -7.05 -11.87 -10.60
CA PRO A 86 -7.54 -11.76 -9.23
C PRO A 86 -6.50 -11.06 -8.33
N ILE A 87 -6.95 -10.21 -7.44
CA ILE A 87 -6.10 -9.58 -6.42
C ILE A 87 -6.44 -10.22 -5.08
N GLU A 88 -5.45 -10.84 -4.45
CA GLU A 88 -5.60 -11.56 -3.20
C GLU A 88 -5.04 -10.80 -2.00
N MET A 89 -4.19 -9.79 -2.24
CA MET A 89 -3.67 -8.89 -1.24
C MET A 89 -3.34 -7.54 -1.87
N TYR A 90 -3.60 -6.46 -1.13
CA TYR A 90 -3.24 -5.10 -1.50
C TYR A 90 -2.24 -4.52 -0.51
N VAL A 91 -1.20 -3.85 -1.01
CA VAL A 91 -0.14 -3.25 -0.19
C VAL A 91 -0.01 -1.77 -0.51
N ASP A 92 -0.23 -0.92 0.46
CA ASP A 92 -0.16 0.54 0.30
C ASP A 92 0.29 1.20 1.62
N ASN A 93 0.71 2.44 1.53
CA ASN A 93 0.99 3.30 2.67
C ASN A 93 -0.19 4.24 3.00
N ASP A 94 -1.22 4.24 2.19
CA ASP A 94 -2.40 5.11 2.34
C ASP A 94 -3.50 4.38 3.12
N PRO A 95 -3.77 4.81 4.37
CA PRO A 95 -4.80 4.17 5.20
C PRO A 95 -6.20 4.24 4.58
N THR A 96 -6.53 5.34 3.91
CA THR A 96 -7.84 5.54 3.28
C THR A 96 -8.04 4.55 2.14
N MET A 97 -7.02 4.36 1.31
CA MET A 97 -7.08 3.41 0.21
C MET A 97 -7.15 1.96 0.72
N CYS A 98 -6.36 1.63 1.75
CA CYS A 98 -6.41 0.32 2.39
C CYS A 98 -7.79 0.03 2.97
N ALA A 99 -8.41 1.00 3.63
CA ALA A 99 -9.77 0.87 4.17
C ALA A 99 -10.79 0.62 3.06
N TRP A 100 -10.72 1.35 1.97
CA TRP A 100 -11.61 1.16 0.82
C TRP A 100 -11.46 -0.24 0.21
N VAL A 101 -10.24 -0.69 0.01
CA VAL A 101 -9.98 -2.04 -0.54
C VAL A 101 -10.51 -3.12 0.39
N PHE A 102 -10.26 -2.99 1.68
CA PHE A 102 -10.71 -3.96 2.67
C PHE A 102 -12.23 -3.99 2.79
N GLU A 103 -12.87 -2.82 2.93
CA GLU A 103 -14.30 -2.70 3.19
C GLU A 103 -15.15 -2.91 1.93
N GLU A 104 -14.78 -2.25 0.82
CA GLU A 104 -15.59 -2.24 -0.40
C GLU A 104 -15.22 -3.34 -1.40
N GLN A 105 -13.97 -3.78 -1.41
CA GLN A 105 -13.49 -4.78 -2.34
C GLN A 105 -13.29 -6.17 -1.71
N ALA A 106 -13.40 -6.26 -0.39
CA ALA A 106 -13.23 -7.49 0.38
C ALA A 106 -11.88 -8.19 0.12
N VAL A 107 -10.80 -7.40 -0.02
CA VAL A 107 -9.45 -7.91 -0.23
C VAL A 107 -8.59 -7.60 0.99
N PRO A 108 -7.84 -8.57 1.52
CA PRO A 108 -6.89 -8.34 2.60
C PRO A 108 -5.87 -7.26 2.23
N THR A 109 -5.56 -6.38 3.17
CA THR A 109 -4.62 -5.27 2.96
C THR A 109 -3.47 -5.31 3.93
N LEU A 110 -2.31 -4.85 3.48
CA LEU A 110 -1.14 -4.60 4.29
C LEU A 110 -0.81 -3.11 4.21
N LEU A 111 -0.94 -2.42 5.34
CA LEU A 111 -0.58 -1.01 5.47
C LEU A 111 0.89 -0.90 5.83
N VAL A 112 1.70 -0.37 4.91
CA VAL A 112 3.12 -0.09 5.14
C VAL A 112 3.26 1.34 5.64
N SER A 113 3.29 1.51 6.94
CA SER A 113 3.38 2.83 7.56
C SER A 113 4.82 3.30 7.65
N HIS A 114 5.02 4.59 7.33
CA HIS A 114 6.24 5.29 7.64
C HIS A 114 5.90 6.47 8.55
N PRO A 115 6.72 6.83 9.56
CA PRO A 115 6.38 7.90 10.49
C PRO A 115 6.05 9.25 9.84
N SER A 116 6.63 9.54 8.69
CA SER A 116 6.36 10.78 7.94
C SER A 116 5.02 10.79 7.21
N TYR A 117 4.42 9.62 6.94
CA TYR A 117 3.15 9.52 6.22
C TYR A 117 1.96 9.28 7.15
N LEU A 118 2.23 8.73 8.32
CA LEU A 118 1.16 8.37 9.24
C LEU A 118 0.60 9.63 9.93
N PRO A 119 -0.72 9.88 9.85
CA PRO A 119 -1.33 10.96 10.61
C PRO A 119 -0.95 10.87 12.08
N ILE A 120 -0.73 12.03 12.71
CA ILE A 120 -0.22 12.10 14.08
C ILE A 120 -1.10 11.32 15.08
N GLU A 121 -2.41 11.28 14.84
CA GLU A 121 -3.36 10.56 15.69
C GLU A 121 -3.15 9.04 15.76
N TYR A 122 -2.48 8.47 14.76
CA TYR A 122 -2.17 7.02 14.69
C TYR A 122 -0.75 6.68 15.09
N ARG A 123 0.06 7.68 15.42
CA ARG A 123 1.46 7.48 15.77
C ARG A 123 1.62 7.17 17.26
N PRO A 124 2.59 6.31 17.64
CA PRO A 124 2.86 6.02 19.07
C PRO A 124 3.22 7.26 19.90
N ASP A 125 3.80 8.28 19.26
CA ASP A 125 4.16 9.55 19.89
C ASP A 125 3.06 10.61 19.85
N ALA A 126 1.83 10.22 19.51
CA ALA A 126 0.70 11.15 19.42
C ALA A 126 0.43 11.85 20.74
N PRO A 127 0.10 13.17 20.72
CA PRO A 127 -0.33 13.89 21.92
C PRO A 127 -1.54 13.24 22.58
N SER A 128 -1.68 13.45 23.91
CA SER A 128 -2.77 12.83 24.70
C SER A 128 -4.19 13.19 24.25
N LYS A 129 -4.36 14.24 23.45
CA LYS A 129 -5.67 14.70 22.93
C LYS A 129 -6.12 14.00 21.66
N VAL A 130 -5.26 13.18 21.05
CA VAL A 130 -5.57 12.45 19.83
C VAL A 130 -5.59 10.95 20.10
N ARG A 131 -6.16 10.19 19.19
CA ARG A 131 -6.27 8.74 19.32
C ARG A 131 -4.87 8.10 19.41
N LYS A 132 -4.67 7.24 20.39
CA LYS A 132 -3.42 6.56 20.65
C LYS A 132 -3.47 5.11 20.17
N TRP A 133 -2.30 4.51 20.01
CA TRP A 133 -2.18 3.08 19.71
C TRP A 133 -2.88 2.20 20.74
N SER A 134 -2.83 2.58 22.03
CA SER A 134 -3.55 1.85 23.08
C SER A 134 -5.06 1.78 22.83
N ASP A 135 -5.67 2.84 22.30
CA ASP A 135 -7.10 2.85 21.96
C ASP A 135 -7.42 1.90 20.79
N ILE A 136 -6.48 1.78 19.84
CA ILE A 136 -6.60 0.86 18.72
C ILE A 136 -6.47 -0.58 19.20
N GLU A 137 -5.48 -0.86 20.06
CA GLU A 137 -5.28 -2.17 20.67
C GLU A 137 -6.51 -2.61 21.47
N ASP A 138 -7.08 -1.72 22.28
CA ASP A 138 -8.29 -1.98 23.04
C ASP A 138 -9.47 -2.31 22.13
N SER A 139 -9.59 -1.63 20.99
CA SER A 139 -10.62 -1.89 20.00
C SER A 139 -10.44 -3.27 19.36
N ILE A 140 -9.21 -3.63 19.01
CA ILE A 140 -8.87 -4.95 18.46
C ILE A 140 -9.17 -6.05 19.46
N ASN A 141 -8.75 -5.85 20.72
CA ASN A 141 -8.97 -6.83 21.79
C ASN A 141 -10.47 -7.06 22.04
N ARG A 142 -11.28 -6.02 22.04
CA ARG A 142 -12.74 -6.15 22.18
C ARG A 142 -13.35 -6.96 21.05
N VAL A 143 -12.93 -6.74 19.82
CA VAL A 143 -13.41 -7.49 18.65
C VAL A 143 -12.99 -8.96 18.76
N ASN A 144 -11.75 -9.23 19.17
CA ASN A 144 -11.26 -10.58 19.33
C ASN A 144 -11.98 -11.35 20.45
N LEU A 145 -12.27 -10.70 21.57
CA LEU A 145 -13.06 -11.27 22.66
C LEU A 145 -14.48 -11.59 22.21
N ALA A 146 -15.12 -10.75 21.42
CA ALA A 146 -16.45 -11.00 20.88
C ALA A 146 -16.47 -12.20 19.93
N LYS A 147 -15.40 -12.42 19.16
CA LYS A 147 -15.28 -13.58 18.25
C LYS A 147 -15.00 -14.89 18.98
N SER A 148 -14.40 -14.84 20.17
CA SER A 148 -14.06 -16.04 20.96
C SER A 148 -15.25 -16.60 21.77
N LYS A 149 -16.35 -15.91 21.80
CA LYS A 149 -17.62 -16.32 22.40
C LYS A 149 -18.54 -16.95 21.36
#